data_9ec4ac7af6df3ee5815e8fcea0628748
#
_entry.id   9ec4ac7af6df3ee5815e8fcea0628748
#
_cell.length_a   1.000
_cell.length_b   1.000
_cell.length_c   1.000
_cell.angle_alpha   90.00
_cell.angle_beta   90.00
_cell.angle_gamma   90.00
#
_symmetry.space_group_name_H-M   'P 1'
#
loop_
_entity.id
_entity.type
_entity.pdbx_description
1 polymer ?
#
loop_
_entity_poly.entity_id
_entity_poly.type
_entity_poly.pdbx_seq_one_letter_code
_entity_poly.pdbx_strand_id
1 'polypeptide(L)'
;MENNRASFGSNFGFIMAAVGSAVGLGNIWGFPYKMGMSGGFAFLLVYLVLAVFVGLAVMVGELAIGRKTGLSPVAAYRKLSKKFTWMGYMAVLVPFIVLCFYFVLGGMVTRYALGYLTAIFGWNTWGVANIADYFGSFIMNGGSMILWTAIFIAINAFVVAAGVEGGIEKFCKIGMPALFVMLLIVIVYVAVQPGAGGGYKFMFGWNIEPLKADFLGVLKTAAGQMFFSLSLGMGAMITYGSYLQKKESVQKNAVIIVICDTVVAIMAGMIVMPACYAFLGGETSSGPGLLFKSMQMVFDKMGYVGNIMGFLFYSLVFIAAISSSMSLLEVITSFKVDQNVEQGKAPGRKKYAILAAVIIFVFCLPNCLDGLGAGTNGGATIGNPADILGMHWAEAGDITEFAEGTDYYVKGDDGIYTKLAADEAFVEGETYYLNTAKTWNGDWLDFYDMLSEGIMMPLGAMVMAFAIGWIWKIDMVVEECEQSGHKFWGKGFFNICYKFITPIGMAFVLYAQITSYFG
;
A
#
# COMPACT_ATOMS: atom_id res chain seq x y z
N MET A 1 6.82 10.66 36.89
CA MET A 1 7.84 10.12 35.95
C MET A 1 7.69 10.89 34.66
N GLU A 2 8.59 11.83 34.39
CA GLU A 2 8.65 12.47 33.10
C GLU A 2 8.83 11.41 32.01
N ASN A 3 7.94 11.41 31.06
CA ASN A 3 7.88 10.45 29.99
C ASN A 3 9.07 10.70 29.05
N ASN A 4 10.17 10.02 29.25
CA ASN A 4 11.37 10.06 28.40
C ASN A 4 11.09 9.30 27.07
N ARG A 5 9.88 9.47 26.52
CA ARG A 5 9.49 8.91 25.22
C ARG A 5 10.18 9.72 24.12
N ALA A 6 10.64 9.02 23.08
CA ALA A 6 11.12 9.65 21.87
C ALA A 6 10.08 10.67 21.35
N SER A 7 10.52 11.82 20.88
CA SER A 7 9.70 12.85 20.24
C SER A 7 10.34 13.31 18.95
N PHE A 8 9.57 13.91 18.06
CA PHE A 8 10.12 14.60 16.90
C PHE A 8 10.82 15.89 17.36
N GLY A 9 11.96 16.20 16.78
CA GLY A 9 12.75 17.38 17.09
C GLY A 9 12.06 18.69 16.64
N SER A 10 11.17 18.61 15.62
CA SER A 10 10.46 19.77 15.08
C SER A 10 9.10 19.39 14.48
N ASN A 11 8.16 20.36 14.39
CA ASN A 11 6.89 20.15 13.69
C ASN A 11 7.09 19.86 12.20
N PHE A 12 8.05 20.52 11.55
CA PHE A 12 8.41 20.22 10.17
C PHE A 12 8.89 18.76 10.02
N GLY A 13 9.71 18.28 10.96
CA GLY A 13 10.15 16.90 10.99
C GLY A 13 9.01 15.91 11.20
N PHE A 14 8.07 16.22 12.09
CA PHE A 14 6.85 15.44 12.26
C PHE A 14 6.03 15.39 10.97
N ILE A 15 5.75 16.56 10.35
CA ILE A 15 4.99 16.62 9.09
C ILE A 15 5.67 15.80 8.00
N MET A 16 6.99 15.97 7.80
CA MET A 16 7.73 15.21 6.77
C MET A 16 7.71 13.70 7.06
N ALA A 17 7.82 13.29 8.31
CA ALA A 17 7.74 11.88 8.68
C ALA A 17 6.32 11.32 8.48
N ALA A 18 5.28 12.06 8.88
CA ALA A 18 3.89 11.63 8.73
C ALA A 18 3.44 11.64 7.24
N VAL A 19 3.85 12.65 6.47
CA VAL A 19 3.69 12.66 5.01
C VAL A 19 4.45 11.49 4.39
N GLY A 20 5.70 11.22 4.81
CA GLY A 20 6.47 10.08 4.33
C GLY A 20 5.89 8.72 4.74
N SER A 21 5.16 8.65 5.87
CA SER A 21 4.39 7.46 6.24
C SER A 21 3.21 7.24 5.31
N ALA A 22 2.49 8.30 4.96
CA ALA A 22 1.36 8.26 4.05
C ALA A 22 1.81 8.07 2.59
N VAL A 23 2.75 8.87 2.11
CA VAL A 23 3.27 8.80 0.73
C VAL A 23 4.18 7.56 0.56
N GLY A 24 3.67 6.56 -0.13
CA GLY A 24 4.35 5.29 -0.34
C GLY A 24 4.12 4.67 -1.72
N LEU A 25 4.31 3.36 -1.81
CA LEU A 25 3.96 2.59 -3.01
C LEU A 25 2.48 2.73 -3.36
N GLY A 26 1.62 2.90 -2.36
CA GLY A 26 0.20 3.15 -2.56
C GLY A 26 -0.10 4.34 -3.47
N ASN A 27 0.61 5.45 -3.31
CA ASN A 27 0.43 6.64 -4.15
C ASN A 27 1.00 6.46 -5.55
N ILE A 28 2.19 5.86 -5.66
CA ILE A 28 2.96 5.85 -6.91
C ILE A 28 2.57 4.68 -7.80
N TRP A 29 2.20 3.56 -7.22
CA TRP A 29 1.76 2.36 -7.91
C TRP A 29 0.25 2.11 -7.77
N GLY A 30 -0.25 1.97 -6.52
CA GLY A 30 -1.62 1.57 -6.25
C GLY A 30 -2.64 2.55 -6.81
N PHE A 31 -2.44 3.86 -6.62
CA PHE A 31 -3.38 4.88 -7.09
C PHE A 31 -3.51 4.92 -8.62
N PRO A 32 -2.43 5.01 -9.43
CA PRO A 32 -2.56 4.96 -10.87
C PRO A 32 -3.16 3.64 -11.38
N TYR A 33 -2.78 2.51 -10.80
CA TYR A 33 -3.32 1.20 -11.15
C TYR A 33 -4.83 1.11 -10.90
N LYS A 34 -5.26 1.40 -9.66
CA LYS A 34 -6.67 1.36 -9.27
C LYS A 34 -7.50 2.39 -10.03
N MET A 35 -6.95 3.57 -10.33
CA MET A 35 -7.59 4.57 -11.17
C MET A 35 -7.76 4.06 -12.62
N GLY A 36 -6.75 3.38 -13.17
CA GLY A 36 -6.81 2.77 -14.50
C GLY A 36 -7.95 1.77 -14.62
N MET A 37 -8.10 0.89 -13.63
CA MET A 37 -9.14 -0.14 -13.58
C MET A 37 -10.55 0.40 -13.29
N SER A 38 -10.67 1.51 -12.57
CA SER A 38 -11.95 2.03 -12.06
C SER A 38 -12.43 3.28 -12.79
N GLY A 39 -12.00 3.49 -14.04
CA GLY A 39 -12.55 4.50 -14.94
C GLY A 39 -12.06 5.94 -14.72
N GLY A 40 -10.79 6.10 -14.31
CA GLY A 40 -10.10 7.40 -14.34
C GLY A 40 -10.76 8.46 -13.45
N PHE A 41 -11.46 9.42 -14.07
CA PHE A 41 -12.12 10.52 -13.37
C PHE A 41 -13.13 10.05 -12.29
N ALA A 42 -13.91 9.01 -12.57
CA ALA A 42 -14.90 8.48 -11.63
C ALA A 42 -14.24 8.02 -10.31
N PHE A 43 -13.14 7.29 -10.41
CA PHE A 43 -12.32 6.89 -9.26
C PHE A 43 -11.75 8.09 -8.51
N LEU A 44 -11.15 9.05 -9.22
CA LEU A 44 -10.57 10.26 -8.63
C LEU A 44 -11.62 11.04 -7.82
N LEU A 45 -12.83 11.21 -8.36
CA LEU A 45 -13.92 11.92 -7.70
C LEU A 45 -14.29 11.23 -6.37
N VAL A 46 -14.50 9.90 -6.38
CA VAL A 46 -14.86 9.14 -5.18
C VAL A 46 -13.72 9.16 -4.16
N TYR A 47 -12.47 8.99 -4.62
CA TYR A 47 -11.29 9.06 -3.76
C TYR A 47 -11.19 10.40 -3.02
N LEU A 48 -11.36 11.53 -3.72
CA LEU A 48 -11.33 12.87 -3.11
C LEU A 48 -12.44 13.06 -2.05
N VAL A 49 -13.66 12.60 -2.36
CA VAL A 49 -14.77 12.64 -1.40
C VAL A 49 -14.43 11.82 -0.16
N LEU A 50 -13.95 10.59 -0.33
CA LEU A 50 -13.56 9.74 0.79
C LEU A 50 -12.39 10.32 1.59
N ALA A 51 -11.39 10.91 0.95
CA ALA A 51 -10.25 11.54 1.63
C ALA A 51 -10.70 12.67 2.57
N VAL A 52 -11.70 13.47 2.16
CA VAL A 52 -12.25 14.58 2.97
C VAL A 52 -13.16 14.08 4.09
N PHE A 53 -14.13 13.22 3.78
CA PHE A 53 -15.18 12.85 4.73
C PHE A 53 -14.80 11.69 5.66
N VAL A 54 -13.93 10.81 5.22
CA VAL A 54 -13.49 9.63 5.96
C VAL A 54 -12.02 9.76 6.34
N GLY A 55 -11.14 9.94 5.38
CA GLY A 55 -9.69 9.96 5.57
C GLY A 55 -9.25 11.02 6.58
N LEU A 56 -9.71 12.27 6.41
CA LEU A 56 -9.37 13.36 7.33
C LEU A 56 -9.91 13.12 8.76
N ALA A 57 -11.12 12.59 8.88
CA ALA A 57 -11.69 12.29 10.20
C ALA A 57 -10.89 11.20 10.90
N VAL A 58 -10.60 10.09 10.22
CA VAL A 58 -9.80 9.00 10.77
C VAL A 58 -8.40 9.49 11.14
N MET A 59 -7.74 10.27 10.28
CA MET A 59 -6.42 10.87 10.53
C MET A 59 -6.39 11.71 11.82
N VAL A 60 -7.37 12.62 11.99
CA VAL A 60 -7.48 13.44 13.20
C VAL A 60 -7.72 12.57 14.44
N GLY A 61 -8.55 11.53 14.32
CA GLY A 61 -8.85 10.61 15.41
C GLY A 61 -7.62 9.83 15.86
N GLU A 62 -6.88 9.22 14.94
CA GLU A 62 -5.67 8.46 15.24
C GLU A 62 -4.57 9.33 15.87
N LEU A 63 -4.30 10.51 15.28
CA LEU A 63 -3.34 11.45 15.84
C LEU A 63 -3.74 11.92 17.23
N ALA A 64 -5.02 12.22 17.46
CA ALA A 64 -5.53 12.63 18.78
C ALA A 64 -5.40 11.51 19.82
N ILE A 65 -5.75 10.25 19.48
CA ILE A 65 -5.58 9.08 20.35
C ILE A 65 -4.10 8.93 20.73
N GLY A 66 -3.21 8.97 19.74
CA GLY A 66 -1.77 8.84 19.94
C GLY A 66 -1.23 9.92 20.87
N ARG A 67 -1.52 11.21 20.60
CA ARG A 67 -1.03 12.36 21.37
C ARG A 67 -1.63 12.43 22.78
N LYS A 68 -2.93 12.12 22.94
CA LYS A 68 -3.60 12.10 24.25
C LYS A 68 -3.00 11.05 25.17
N THR A 69 -2.69 9.90 24.65
CA THR A 69 -2.18 8.78 25.46
C THR A 69 -0.67 8.80 25.63
N GLY A 70 0.05 9.31 24.64
CA GLY A 70 1.52 9.25 24.56
C GLY A 70 2.04 7.82 24.41
N LEU A 71 1.26 6.88 23.81
CA LEU A 71 1.54 5.44 23.78
C LEU A 71 1.29 4.87 22.38
N SER A 72 1.92 3.72 22.09
CA SER A 72 1.66 2.91 20.90
C SER A 72 0.25 2.32 20.90
N PRO A 73 -0.28 1.82 19.77
CA PRO A 73 -1.69 1.48 19.61
C PRO A 73 -2.26 0.59 20.72
N VAL A 74 -1.60 -0.50 21.10
CA VAL A 74 -2.12 -1.44 22.10
C VAL A 74 -2.29 -0.77 23.47
N ALA A 75 -1.25 -0.06 23.91
CA ALA A 75 -1.26 0.64 25.19
C ALA A 75 -2.20 1.85 25.15
N ALA A 76 -2.31 2.54 24.01
CA ALA A 76 -3.21 3.66 23.80
C ALA A 76 -4.68 3.25 23.94
N TYR A 77 -5.12 2.24 23.19
CA TYR A 77 -6.50 1.74 23.28
C TYR A 77 -6.82 1.19 24.66
N ARG A 78 -5.88 0.43 25.28
CA ARG A 78 -6.05 -0.09 26.64
C ARG A 78 -6.22 1.02 27.68
N LYS A 79 -5.48 2.12 27.55
CA LYS A 79 -5.56 3.30 28.44
C LYS A 79 -6.89 4.02 28.29
N LEU A 80 -7.42 4.14 27.08
CA LEU A 80 -8.73 4.75 26.82
C LEU A 80 -9.88 3.86 27.28
N SER A 81 -9.81 2.56 26.96
CA SER A 81 -10.80 1.57 27.42
C SER A 81 -10.27 0.15 27.25
N LYS A 82 -10.27 -0.64 28.33
CA LYS A 82 -9.85 -2.04 28.31
C LYS A 82 -10.63 -2.89 27.28
N LYS A 83 -11.91 -2.54 27.02
CA LYS A 83 -12.76 -3.23 26.02
C LYS A 83 -12.23 -3.11 24.59
N PHE A 84 -11.47 -2.07 24.27
CA PHE A 84 -10.93 -1.83 22.94
C PHE A 84 -9.45 -2.22 22.78
N THR A 85 -8.86 -2.93 23.77
CA THR A 85 -7.46 -3.39 23.70
C THR A 85 -7.21 -4.25 22.45
N TRP A 86 -8.18 -5.05 22.02
CA TRP A 86 -8.08 -5.90 20.83
C TRP A 86 -7.85 -5.07 19.54
N MET A 87 -8.43 -3.87 19.46
CA MET A 87 -8.16 -2.96 18.33
C MET A 87 -6.69 -2.54 18.27
N GLY A 88 -6.08 -2.34 19.43
CA GLY A 88 -4.65 -2.06 19.50
C GLY A 88 -3.80 -3.19 18.94
N TYR A 89 -4.15 -4.44 19.25
CA TYR A 89 -3.48 -5.60 18.67
C TYR A 89 -3.72 -5.71 17.17
N MET A 90 -4.94 -5.46 16.71
CA MET A 90 -5.25 -5.42 15.29
C MET A 90 -4.44 -4.32 14.58
N ALA A 91 -4.36 -3.12 15.16
CA ALA A 91 -3.58 -2.02 14.63
C ALA A 91 -2.05 -2.26 14.61
N VAL A 92 -1.54 -3.27 15.30
CA VAL A 92 -0.15 -3.75 15.21
C VAL A 92 -0.02 -4.91 14.23
N LEU A 93 -1.04 -5.75 14.12
CA LEU A 93 -1.04 -6.90 13.19
C LEU A 93 -1.15 -6.45 11.73
N VAL A 94 -1.95 -5.41 11.44
CA VAL A 94 -2.09 -4.86 10.09
C VAL A 94 -0.74 -4.46 9.49
N PRO A 95 0.07 -3.57 10.10
CA PRO A 95 1.37 -3.23 9.53
C PRO A 95 2.34 -4.42 9.45
N PHE A 96 2.20 -5.42 10.31
CA PHE A 96 2.96 -6.66 10.16
C PHE A 96 2.60 -7.38 8.85
N ILE A 97 1.31 -7.58 8.57
CA ILE A 97 0.83 -8.24 7.35
C ILE A 97 1.21 -7.43 6.11
N VAL A 98 1.00 -6.10 6.14
CA VAL A 98 1.40 -5.21 5.04
C VAL A 98 2.89 -5.34 4.74
N LEU A 99 3.75 -5.34 5.74
CA LEU A 99 5.20 -5.46 5.54
C LEU A 99 5.62 -6.79 4.92
N CYS A 100 4.82 -7.87 5.05
CA CYS A 100 5.13 -9.16 4.43
C CYS A 100 5.15 -9.11 2.89
N PHE A 101 4.40 -8.21 2.26
CA PHE A 101 4.48 -7.99 0.81
C PHE A 101 5.17 -6.67 0.44
N TYR A 102 5.03 -5.64 1.25
CA TYR A 102 5.58 -4.31 0.99
C TYR A 102 7.11 -4.33 0.92
N PHE A 103 7.78 -5.12 1.76
CA PHE A 103 9.22 -5.28 1.72
C PHE A 103 9.71 -5.98 0.45
N VAL A 104 8.94 -6.91 -0.08
CA VAL A 104 9.25 -7.58 -1.35
C VAL A 104 9.18 -6.57 -2.50
N LEU A 105 8.10 -5.79 -2.59
CA LEU A 105 7.98 -4.72 -3.59
C LEU A 105 9.08 -3.67 -3.43
N GLY A 106 9.44 -3.29 -2.20
CA GLY A 106 10.57 -2.39 -1.91
C GLY A 106 11.92 -2.94 -2.38
N GLY A 107 12.13 -4.25 -2.24
CA GLY A 107 13.30 -4.95 -2.77
C GLY A 107 13.37 -4.88 -4.29
N MET A 108 12.24 -5.12 -4.97
CA MET A 108 12.13 -4.97 -6.42
C MET A 108 12.47 -3.54 -6.87
N VAL A 109 11.88 -2.53 -6.21
CA VAL A 109 12.18 -1.11 -6.49
C VAL A 109 13.67 -0.82 -6.33
N THR A 110 14.32 -1.36 -5.30
CA THR A 110 15.76 -1.18 -5.06
C THR A 110 16.58 -1.75 -6.22
N ARG A 111 16.23 -2.94 -6.69
CA ARG A 111 16.88 -3.58 -7.85
C ARG A 111 16.71 -2.74 -9.12
N TYR A 112 15.50 -2.23 -9.38
CA TYR A 112 15.22 -1.42 -10.55
C TYR A 112 15.95 -0.06 -10.51
N ALA A 113 15.97 0.63 -9.36
CA ALA A 113 16.72 1.87 -9.19
C ALA A 113 18.22 1.67 -9.50
N LEU A 114 18.82 0.59 -8.98
CA LEU A 114 20.22 0.26 -9.27
C LEU A 114 20.43 -0.12 -10.73
N GLY A 115 19.49 -0.85 -11.35
CA GLY A 115 19.57 -1.23 -12.76
C GLY A 115 19.61 0.00 -13.69
N TYR A 116 18.76 0.98 -13.45
CA TYR A 116 18.77 2.23 -14.21
C TYR A 116 20.01 3.09 -13.91
N LEU A 117 20.48 3.11 -12.65
CA LEU A 117 21.72 3.79 -12.31
C LEU A 117 22.91 3.22 -13.10
N THR A 118 23.04 1.90 -13.17
CA THR A 118 24.10 1.25 -13.94
C THR A 118 23.94 1.46 -15.44
N ALA A 119 22.70 1.49 -15.95
CA ALA A 119 22.43 1.74 -17.37
C ALA A 119 22.82 3.15 -17.83
N ILE A 120 22.80 4.17 -16.96
CA ILE A 120 23.31 5.53 -17.26
C ILE A 120 24.79 5.48 -17.61
N PHE A 121 25.56 4.57 -16.99
CA PHE A 121 26.99 4.38 -17.27
C PHE A 121 27.28 3.37 -18.39
N GLY A 122 26.25 2.92 -19.11
CA GLY A 122 26.37 1.97 -20.21
C GLY A 122 26.51 0.51 -19.75
N TRP A 123 26.27 0.19 -18.48
CA TRP A 123 26.34 -1.18 -17.97
C TRP A 123 24.94 -1.84 -18.05
N ASN A 124 24.78 -2.78 -18.95
CA ASN A 124 23.57 -3.58 -19.01
C ASN A 124 23.58 -4.66 -17.92
N THR A 125 22.85 -4.41 -16.82
CA THR A 125 22.72 -5.35 -15.70
C THR A 125 21.39 -6.09 -15.69
N TRP A 126 20.55 -5.90 -16.73
CA TRP A 126 19.24 -6.56 -16.82
C TRP A 126 19.36 -8.06 -17.13
N GLY A 127 20.35 -8.44 -17.94
CA GLY A 127 20.62 -9.87 -18.26
C GLY A 127 19.58 -10.51 -19.19
N VAL A 128 18.76 -9.71 -19.88
CA VAL A 128 17.76 -10.17 -20.85
C VAL A 128 17.99 -9.48 -22.20
N ALA A 129 17.61 -10.15 -23.28
CA ALA A 129 17.69 -9.58 -24.64
C ALA A 129 16.60 -8.53 -24.88
N ASN A 130 15.39 -8.78 -24.37
CA ASN A 130 14.25 -7.88 -24.45
C ASN A 130 13.89 -7.43 -23.03
N ILE A 131 13.84 -6.13 -22.80
CA ILE A 131 13.55 -5.56 -21.48
C ILE A 131 12.15 -5.95 -20.97
N ALA A 132 11.19 -6.18 -21.86
CA ALA A 132 9.84 -6.63 -21.50
C ALA A 132 9.82 -7.97 -20.75
N ASP A 133 10.84 -8.82 -20.96
CA ASP A 133 10.94 -10.14 -20.35
C ASP A 133 11.60 -10.10 -18.96
N TYR A 134 12.21 -8.97 -18.62
CA TYR A 134 12.96 -8.84 -17.36
C TYR A 134 12.08 -9.05 -16.13
N PHE A 135 10.90 -8.43 -16.11
CA PHE A 135 9.98 -8.56 -14.97
C PHE A 135 9.64 -10.04 -14.70
N GLY A 136 9.21 -10.78 -15.73
CA GLY A 136 8.88 -12.20 -15.61
C GLY A 136 10.06 -13.05 -15.13
N SER A 137 11.25 -12.85 -15.73
CA SER A 137 12.46 -13.60 -15.32
C SER A 137 12.91 -13.24 -13.89
N PHE A 138 12.70 -12.00 -13.46
CA PHE A 138 13.08 -11.55 -12.12
C PHE A 138 12.19 -12.14 -11.03
N ILE A 139 10.87 -12.14 -11.20
CA ILE A 139 9.93 -12.69 -10.21
C ILE A 139 10.03 -14.20 -10.07
N MET A 140 10.45 -14.91 -11.13
CA MET A 140 10.71 -16.34 -11.09
C MET A 140 12.05 -16.70 -10.45
N ASN A 141 12.94 -15.72 -10.25
CA ASN A 141 14.22 -15.93 -9.58
C ASN A 141 14.10 -15.66 -8.07
N GLY A 142 13.61 -16.66 -7.31
CA GLY A 142 13.42 -16.56 -5.87
C GLY A 142 14.68 -16.13 -5.10
N GLY A 143 15.87 -16.57 -5.52
CA GLY A 143 17.14 -16.16 -4.90
C GLY A 143 17.40 -14.64 -5.04
N SER A 144 17.13 -14.09 -6.22
CA SER A 144 17.22 -12.65 -6.48
C SER A 144 16.17 -11.87 -5.68
N MET A 145 14.92 -12.35 -5.67
CA MET A 145 13.84 -11.74 -4.89
C MET A 145 14.18 -11.68 -3.39
N ILE A 146 14.66 -12.78 -2.80
CA ILE A 146 15.10 -12.86 -1.40
C ILE A 146 16.24 -11.88 -1.12
N LEU A 147 17.26 -11.82 -1.98
CA LEU A 147 18.41 -10.94 -1.80
C LEU A 147 18.01 -9.47 -1.74
N TRP A 148 17.23 -8.99 -2.71
CA TRP A 148 16.84 -7.59 -2.77
C TRP A 148 15.85 -7.22 -1.67
N THR A 149 14.97 -8.14 -1.29
CA THR A 149 14.09 -8.00 -0.12
C THR A 149 14.91 -7.87 1.17
N ALA A 150 15.91 -8.71 1.37
CA ALA A 150 16.80 -8.64 2.54
C ALA A 150 17.56 -7.32 2.61
N ILE A 151 18.09 -6.82 1.48
CA ILE A 151 18.76 -5.51 1.41
C ILE A 151 17.80 -4.39 1.83
N PHE A 152 16.58 -4.37 1.27
CA PHE A 152 15.59 -3.35 1.59
C PHE A 152 15.16 -3.39 3.07
N ILE A 153 14.96 -4.58 3.64
CA ILE A 153 14.67 -4.78 5.07
C ILE A 153 15.82 -4.29 5.93
N ALA A 154 17.07 -4.59 5.57
CA ALA A 154 18.25 -4.16 6.33
C ALA A 154 18.34 -2.62 6.41
N ILE A 155 18.06 -1.91 5.30
CA ILE A 155 18.01 -0.44 5.28
C ILE A 155 16.92 0.08 6.23
N ASN A 156 15.71 -0.49 6.16
CA ASN A 156 14.60 -0.12 7.06
C ASN A 156 14.93 -0.36 8.53
N ALA A 157 15.47 -1.54 8.86
CA ALA A 157 15.86 -1.89 10.21
C ALA A 157 16.94 -0.94 10.77
N PHE A 158 17.90 -0.55 9.93
CA PHE A 158 18.94 0.43 10.29
C PHE A 158 18.32 1.78 10.63
N VAL A 159 17.44 2.32 9.78
CA VAL A 159 16.80 3.63 10.00
C VAL A 159 15.94 3.61 11.27
N VAL A 160 15.10 2.58 11.47
CA VAL A 160 14.24 2.46 12.65
C VAL A 160 15.06 2.27 13.92
N ALA A 161 16.14 1.48 13.87
CA ALA A 161 17.06 1.29 15.00
C ALA A 161 17.78 2.58 15.41
N ALA A 162 18.02 3.50 14.48
CA ALA A 162 18.62 4.82 14.75
C ALA A 162 17.68 5.77 15.53
N GLY A 163 16.39 5.44 15.62
CA GLY A 163 15.40 6.19 16.41
C GLY A 163 14.50 7.11 15.61
N VAL A 164 13.58 7.77 16.32
CA VAL A 164 12.59 8.66 15.67
C VAL A 164 13.27 9.90 15.11
N GLU A 165 14.00 10.66 15.92
CA GLU A 165 14.67 11.89 15.51
C GLU A 165 15.90 11.62 14.63
N GLY A 166 16.79 10.72 15.05
CA GLY A 166 18.05 10.42 14.37
C GLY A 166 17.92 9.60 13.09
N GLY A 167 16.84 8.80 12.96
CA GLY A 167 16.58 7.93 11.83
C GLY A 167 15.41 8.44 10.97
N ILE A 168 14.18 8.21 11.43
CA ILE A 168 12.96 8.45 10.67
C ILE A 168 12.83 9.92 10.26
N GLU A 169 12.91 10.84 11.21
CA GLU A 169 12.77 12.28 10.94
C GLU A 169 13.86 12.80 10.00
N LYS A 170 15.11 12.41 10.26
CA LYS A 170 16.25 12.84 9.43
C LYS A 170 16.11 12.36 7.98
N PHE A 171 15.70 11.11 7.78
CA PHE A 171 15.47 10.56 6.44
C PHE A 171 14.34 11.33 5.72
N CYS A 172 13.20 11.53 6.38
CA CYS A 172 12.04 12.17 5.77
C CYS A 172 12.25 13.68 5.50
N LYS A 173 12.99 14.38 6.35
CA LYS A 173 13.32 15.81 6.13
C LYS A 173 14.05 16.07 4.81
N ILE A 174 14.83 15.12 4.34
CA ILE A 174 15.58 15.23 3.08
C ILE A 174 14.81 14.52 1.96
N GLY A 175 14.36 13.30 2.22
CA GLY A 175 13.73 12.43 1.24
C GLY A 175 12.42 12.98 0.68
N MET A 176 11.53 13.52 1.52
CA MET A 176 10.23 13.99 1.05
C MET A 176 10.34 15.22 0.13
N PRO A 177 11.07 16.27 0.45
CA PRO A 177 11.30 17.37 -0.49
C PRO A 177 11.98 16.90 -1.79
N ALA A 178 12.96 15.99 -1.71
CA ALA A 178 13.61 15.44 -2.90
C ALA A 178 12.62 14.66 -3.78
N LEU A 179 11.72 13.86 -3.18
CA LEU A 179 10.66 13.13 -3.85
C LEU A 179 9.74 14.09 -4.63
N PHE A 180 9.27 15.18 -3.99
CA PHE A 180 8.43 16.19 -4.67
C PHE A 180 9.13 16.82 -5.88
N VAL A 181 10.42 17.16 -5.75
CA VAL A 181 11.21 17.73 -6.87
C VAL A 181 11.35 16.70 -7.99
N MET A 182 11.66 15.44 -7.69
CA MET A 182 11.77 14.40 -8.70
C MET A 182 10.43 14.14 -9.41
N LEU A 183 9.31 14.12 -8.68
CA LEU A 183 7.97 14.03 -9.29
C LEU A 183 7.74 15.15 -10.29
N LEU A 184 8.03 16.39 -9.93
CA LEU A 184 7.86 17.55 -10.84
C LEU A 184 8.70 17.41 -12.10
N ILE A 185 9.96 16.99 -11.99
CA ILE A 185 10.85 16.79 -13.15
C ILE A 185 10.25 15.75 -14.11
N VAL A 186 9.81 14.60 -13.58
CA VAL A 186 9.25 13.52 -14.41
C VAL A 186 7.90 13.94 -15.03
N ILE A 187 7.03 14.63 -14.27
CA ILE A 187 5.75 15.17 -14.80
C ILE A 187 6.00 16.10 -15.99
N VAL A 188 6.90 17.07 -15.83
CA VAL A 188 7.21 18.04 -16.92
C VAL A 188 7.71 17.30 -18.15
N TYR A 189 8.59 16.33 -17.98
CA TYR A 189 9.12 15.55 -19.10
C TYR A 189 8.01 14.74 -19.81
N VAL A 190 7.16 14.06 -19.06
CA VAL A 190 6.08 13.24 -19.62
C VAL A 190 5.00 14.11 -20.27
N ALA A 191 4.68 15.26 -19.69
CA ALA A 191 3.61 16.15 -20.19
C ALA A 191 3.85 16.68 -21.61
N VAL A 192 5.11 16.82 -22.00
CA VAL A 192 5.46 17.30 -23.36
C VAL A 192 5.56 16.18 -24.40
N GLN A 193 5.37 14.91 -24.02
CA GLN A 193 5.43 13.80 -24.96
C GLN A 193 4.18 13.73 -25.85
N PRO A 194 4.35 13.42 -27.14
CA PRO A 194 3.22 13.21 -28.05
C PRO A 194 2.31 12.09 -27.51
N GLY A 195 1.00 12.34 -27.46
CA GLY A 195 0.02 11.36 -26.95
C GLY A 195 -0.28 11.47 -25.45
N ALA A 196 0.54 12.15 -24.65
CA ALA A 196 0.33 12.29 -23.20
C ALA A 196 -1.03 12.93 -22.85
N GLY A 197 -1.58 13.78 -23.71
CA GLY A 197 -2.89 14.41 -23.56
C GLY A 197 -4.04 13.41 -23.34
N GLY A 198 -3.94 12.19 -23.91
CA GLY A 198 -4.92 11.11 -23.70
C GLY A 198 -5.01 10.69 -22.23
N GLY A 199 -3.87 10.53 -21.57
CA GLY A 199 -3.81 10.19 -20.16
C GLY A 199 -4.36 11.29 -19.23
N TYR A 200 -4.07 12.55 -19.53
CA TYR A 200 -4.67 13.67 -18.80
C TYR A 200 -6.18 13.76 -19.00
N LYS A 201 -6.67 13.52 -20.22
CA LYS A 201 -8.10 13.45 -20.50
C LYS A 201 -8.76 12.29 -19.74
N PHE A 202 -8.11 11.15 -19.65
CA PHE A 202 -8.60 10.00 -18.88
C PHE A 202 -8.72 10.33 -17.38
N MET A 203 -7.74 11.02 -16.79
CA MET A 203 -7.73 11.37 -15.37
C MET A 203 -8.72 12.48 -15.02
N PHE A 204 -8.80 13.53 -15.83
CA PHE A 204 -9.49 14.78 -15.49
C PHE A 204 -10.70 15.09 -16.37
N GLY A 205 -10.88 14.37 -17.48
CA GLY A 205 -12.05 14.50 -18.33
C GLY A 205 -13.30 13.98 -17.62
N TRP A 206 -14.36 14.81 -17.62
CA TRP A 206 -15.62 14.43 -16.97
C TRP A 206 -16.19 13.14 -17.55
N ASN A 207 -16.11 12.07 -16.80
CA ASN A 207 -16.67 10.75 -17.13
C ASN A 207 -17.13 10.05 -15.85
N ILE A 208 -18.45 9.94 -15.66
CA ILE A 208 -19.07 9.26 -14.52
C ILE A 208 -19.76 7.94 -14.90
N GLU A 209 -19.63 7.51 -16.16
CA GLU A 209 -20.25 6.25 -16.60
C GLU A 209 -19.75 5.03 -15.84
N PRO A 210 -18.42 4.89 -15.53
CA PRO A 210 -17.94 3.79 -14.69
C PRO A 210 -18.61 3.74 -13.30
N LEU A 211 -18.89 4.92 -12.72
CA LEU A 211 -19.56 5.03 -11.42
C LEU A 211 -21.04 4.61 -11.50
N LYS A 212 -21.71 4.87 -12.63
CA LYS A 212 -23.09 4.43 -12.85
C LYS A 212 -23.17 2.92 -13.12
N ALA A 213 -22.16 2.37 -13.82
CA ALA A 213 -22.09 0.95 -14.16
C ALA A 213 -21.80 0.07 -12.95
N ASP A 214 -20.83 0.46 -12.10
CA ASP A 214 -20.43 -0.28 -10.90
C ASP A 214 -20.05 0.66 -9.74
N PHE A 215 -21.08 1.22 -9.08
CA PHE A 215 -20.86 2.11 -7.95
C PHE A 215 -20.10 1.44 -6.80
N LEU A 216 -20.45 0.20 -6.46
CA LEU A 216 -19.83 -0.50 -5.32
C LEU A 216 -18.39 -0.89 -5.63
N GLY A 217 -18.08 -1.30 -6.85
CA GLY A 217 -16.72 -1.60 -7.28
C GLY A 217 -15.81 -0.38 -7.23
N VAL A 218 -16.26 0.76 -7.79
CA VAL A 218 -15.49 2.02 -7.70
C VAL A 218 -15.34 2.49 -6.26
N LEU A 219 -16.39 2.42 -5.45
CA LEU A 219 -16.37 2.82 -4.04
C LEU A 219 -15.39 1.98 -3.22
N LYS A 220 -15.45 0.63 -3.32
CA LYS A 220 -14.53 -0.26 -2.59
C LYS A 220 -13.08 -0.03 -2.97
N THR A 221 -12.81 0.12 -4.28
CA THR A 221 -11.46 0.33 -4.80
C THR A 221 -10.88 1.68 -4.34
N ALA A 222 -11.70 2.75 -4.41
CA ALA A 222 -11.28 4.08 -3.95
C ALA A 222 -11.10 4.13 -2.43
N ALA A 223 -11.95 3.44 -1.65
CA ALA A 223 -11.84 3.38 -0.19
C ALA A 223 -10.59 2.60 0.24
N GLY A 224 -10.35 1.41 -0.30
CA GLY A 224 -9.14 0.63 -0.03
C GLY A 224 -7.89 1.47 -0.36
N GLN A 225 -7.85 2.09 -1.54
CA GLN A 225 -6.75 2.98 -1.92
C GLN A 225 -6.55 4.14 -0.93
N MET A 226 -7.62 4.77 -0.46
CA MET A 226 -7.53 5.90 0.48
C MET A 226 -6.96 5.46 1.83
N PHE A 227 -7.37 4.30 2.36
CA PHE A 227 -6.84 3.77 3.62
C PHE A 227 -5.37 3.40 3.51
N PHE A 228 -5.00 2.70 2.44
CA PHE A 228 -3.63 2.30 2.20
C PHE A 228 -2.71 3.50 2.02
N SER A 229 -3.13 4.46 1.16
CA SER A 229 -2.39 5.70 0.88
C SER A 229 -2.15 6.52 2.15
N LEU A 230 -3.20 6.82 2.91
CA LEU A 230 -3.12 7.63 4.13
C LEU A 230 -2.55 6.87 5.35
N SER A 231 -2.19 5.59 5.22
CA SER A 231 -1.71 4.75 6.33
C SER A 231 -2.67 4.71 7.53
N LEU A 232 -3.98 4.63 7.28
CA LEU A 232 -5.03 4.65 8.30
C LEU A 232 -5.51 3.23 8.66
N GLY A 233 -6.02 3.05 9.89
CA GLY A 233 -6.48 1.75 10.38
C GLY A 233 -5.34 0.79 10.76
N MET A 234 -4.07 1.18 10.59
CA MET A 234 -2.89 0.36 10.86
C MET A 234 -2.02 0.91 12.01
N GLY A 235 -2.54 1.83 12.81
CA GLY A 235 -1.86 2.36 14.01
C GLY A 235 -0.63 3.24 13.75
N ALA A 236 -0.29 3.52 12.50
CA ALA A 236 0.84 4.37 12.15
C ALA A 236 0.64 5.80 12.66
N MET A 237 -0.53 6.38 12.43
CA MET A 237 -0.84 7.74 12.87
C MET A 237 -1.06 7.82 14.38
N ILE A 238 -1.53 6.74 15.05
CA ILE A 238 -1.54 6.66 16.52
C ILE A 238 -0.11 6.69 17.05
N THR A 239 0.78 5.90 16.48
CA THR A 239 2.19 5.85 16.88
C THR A 239 2.87 7.21 16.70
N TYR A 240 2.73 7.84 15.53
CA TYR A 240 3.32 9.15 15.25
C TYR A 240 2.68 10.26 16.07
N GLY A 241 1.36 10.21 16.27
CA GLY A 241 0.65 11.11 17.19
C GLY A 241 1.20 11.05 18.61
N SER A 242 1.65 9.86 19.06
CA SER A 242 2.25 9.69 20.39
C SER A 242 3.62 10.38 20.56
N TYR A 243 4.28 10.73 19.46
CA TYR A 243 5.55 11.47 19.41
C TYR A 243 5.34 12.97 19.14
N LEU A 244 4.09 13.39 18.83
CA LEU A 244 3.76 14.77 18.52
C LEU A 244 3.78 15.63 19.81
N GLN A 245 4.51 16.73 19.78
CA GLN A 245 4.60 17.65 20.90
C GLN A 245 3.25 18.31 21.21
N LYS A 246 2.95 18.53 22.49
CA LYS A 246 1.66 19.08 22.93
C LYS A 246 1.36 20.49 22.40
N LYS A 247 2.38 21.28 22.08
CA LYS A 247 2.25 22.64 21.50
C LYS A 247 1.80 22.64 20.04
N GLU A 248 1.85 21.50 19.33
CA GLU A 248 1.54 21.43 17.92
C GLU A 248 0.05 21.19 17.68
N SER A 249 -0.49 21.69 16.55
CA SER A 249 -1.89 21.49 16.20
C SER A 249 -2.12 20.16 15.51
N VAL A 250 -2.87 19.24 16.14
CA VAL A 250 -3.25 17.94 15.55
C VAL A 250 -4.04 18.15 14.26
N GLN A 251 -5.08 19.00 14.30
CA GLN A 251 -5.98 19.17 13.18
C GLN A 251 -5.28 19.80 11.96
N LYS A 252 -4.44 20.83 12.18
CA LYS A 252 -3.66 21.45 11.09
C LYS A 252 -2.70 20.46 10.47
N ASN A 253 -2.01 19.66 11.29
CA ASN A 253 -1.08 18.66 10.81
C ASN A 253 -1.81 17.55 10.03
N ALA A 254 -2.96 17.07 10.50
CA ALA A 254 -3.79 16.10 9.79
C ALA A 254 -4.20 16.60 8.39
N VAL A 255 -4.66 17.85 8.30
CA VAL A 255 -5.03 18.46 7.00
C VAL A 255 -3.83 18.51 6.05
N ILE A 256 -2.66 18.94 6.55
CA ILE A 256 -1.44 19.01 5.72
C ILE A 256 -1.06 17.60 5.22
N ILE A 257 -1.11 16.59 6.08
CA ILE A 257 -0.77 15.21 5.70
C ILE A 257 -1.71 14.70 4.60
N VAL A 258 -3.03 14.85 4.79
CA VAL A 258 -4.04 14.38 3.80
C VAL A 258 -3.88 15.12 2.46
N ILE A 259 -3.65 16.44 2.48
CA ILE A 259 -3.44 17.21 1.24
C ILE A 259 -2.15 16.76 0.55
N CYS A 260 -1.03 16.66 1.26
CA CYS A 260 0.25 16.26 0.67
C CYS A 260 0.18 14.86 0.08
N ASP A 261 -0.43 13.90 0.77
CA ASP A 261 -0.65 12.54 0.28
C ASP A 261 -1.47 12.52 -1.00
N THR A 262 -2.64 13.19 -0.98
CA THR A 262 -3.54 13.29 -2.15
C THR A 262 -2.85 13.95 -3.35
N VAL A 263 -2.10 15.02 -3.12
CA VAL A 263 -1.35 15.71 -4.18
C VAL A 263 -0.31 14.78 -4.79
N VAL A 264 0.44 14.02 -3.97
CA VAL A 264 1.43 13.07 -4.49
C VAL A 264 0.77 11.94 -5.28
N ALA A 265 -0.37 11.41 -4.81
CA ALA A 265 -1.11 10.38 -5.55
C ALA A 265 -1.56 10.88 -6.93
N ILE A 266 -2.11 12.11 -7.01
CA ILE A 266 -2.49 12.73 -8.27
C ILE A 266 -1.25 12.97 -9.15
N MET A 267 -0.14 13.49 -8.60
CA MET A 267 1.11 13.70 -9.32
C MET A 267 1.66 12.40 -9.90
N ALA A 268 1.61 11.30 -9.17
CA ALA A 268 2.00 9.98 -9.66
C ALA A 268 1.09 9.51 -10.81
N GLY A 269 -0.23 9.72 -10.69
CA GLY A 269 -1.18 9.52 -11.79
C GLY A 269 -0.80 10.32 -13.03
N MET A 270 -0.42 11.60 -12.86
CA MET A 270 0.03 12.50 -13.94
C MET A 270 1.35 12.09 -14.60
N ILE A 271 2.10 11.18 -13.99
CA ILE A 271 3.27 10.53 -14.62
C ILE A 271 2.81 9.27 -15.36
N VAL A 272 2.20 8.34 -14.63
CA VAL A 272 1.96 6.97 -15.10
C VAL A 272 0.93 6.93 -16.24
N MET A 273 -0.24 7.55 -16.07
CA MET A 273 -1.28 7.50 -17.10
C MET A 273 -0.83 8.19 -18.40
N PRO A 274 -0.37 9.45 -18.41
CA PRO A 274 0.09 10.07 -19.64
C PRO A 274 1.28 9.37 -20.29
N ALA A 275 2.20 8.77 -19.50
CA ALA A 275 3.31 7.98 -20.03
C ALA A 275 2.82 6.72 -20.75
N CYS A 276 1.87 5.98 -20.17
CA CYS A 276 1.27 4.82 -20.84
C CYS A 276 0.55 5.21 -22.13
N TYR A 277 -0.20 6.32 -22.13
CA TYR A 277 -0.85 6.81 -23.35
C TYR A 277 0.15 7.26 -24.44
N ALA A 278 1.23 7.94 -24.05
CA ALA A 278 2.25 8.41 -24.98
C ALA A 278 3.08 7.29 -25.62
N PHE A 279 3.44 6.27 -24.84
CA PHE A 279 4.41 5.25 -25.26
C PHE A 279 3.82 3.87 -25.50
N LEU A 280 2.68 3.54 -24.87
CA LEU A 280 2.06 2.20 -24.91
C LEU A 280 0.64 2.23 -25.50
N GLY A 281 0.19 3.37 -26.06
CA GLY A 281 -1.17 3.47 -26.62
C GLY A 281 -2.30 3.43 -25.59
N GLY A 282 -2.00 3.60 -24.31
CA GLY A 282 -2.94 3.50 -23.19
C GLY A 282 -3.04 2.11 -22.57
N GLU A 283 -2.32 1.13 -23.09
CA GLU A 283 -2.24 -0.21 -22.49
C GLU A 283 -1.42 -0.19 -21.20
N THR A 284 -1.90 -0.89 -20.19
CA THR A 284 -1.24 -1.01 -18.90
C THR A 284 -1.26 -2.46 -18.41
N SER A 285 -0.18 -2.91 -17.77
CA SER A 285 -0.18 -4.20 -17.08
C SER A 285 -0.99 -4.11 -15.78
N SER A 286 -1.53 -5.23 -15.34
CA SER A 286 -2.23 -5.35 -14.06
C SER A 286 -1.26 -5.45 -12.87
N GLY A 287 -1.74 -5.13 -11.67
CA GLY A 287 -1.01 -5.29 -10.42
C GLY A 287 0.38 -4.66 -10.43
N PRO A 288 1.39 -5.31 -9.82
CA PRO A 288 2.78 -4.85 -9.82
C PRO A 288 3.38 -4.66 -11.21
N GLY A 289 2.83 -5.33 -12.23
CA GLY A 289 3.24 -5.20 -13.62
C GLY A 289 3.15 -3.76 -14.15
N LEU A 290 2.23 -2.92 -13.66
CA LEU A 290 2.19 -1.51 -14.05
C LEU A 290 3.51 -0.80 -13.71
N LEU A 291 4.01 -0.98 -12.51
CA LEU A 291 5.25 -0.35 -12.05
C LEU A 291 6.49 -1.00 -12.71
N PHE A 292 6.55 -2.33 -12.72
CA PHE A 292 7.77 -3.07 -13.04
C PHE A 292 7.88 -3.54 -14.50
N LYS A 293 6.76 -3.58 -15.25
CA LYS A 293 6.74 -3.94 -16.66
C LYS A 293 6.36 -2.75 -17.54
N SER A 294 5.17 -2.15 -17.34
CA SER A 294 4.70 -1.06 -18.20
C SER A 294 5.63 0.15 -18.13
N MET A 295 6.00 0.63 -16.93
CA MET A 295 6.90 1.77 -16.79
C MET A 295 8.32 1.48 -17.30
N GLN A 296 8.80 0.24 -17.15
CA GLN A 296 10.08 -0.17 -17.72
C GLN A 296 10.06 -0.08 -19.26
N MET A 297 8.98 -0.56 -19.89
CA MET A 297 8.80 -0.45 -21.34
C MET A 297 8.67 1.02 -21.81
N VAL A 298 8.04 1.87 -21.01
CA VAL A 298 7.98 3.32 -21.28
C VAL A 298 9.40 3.91 -21.33
N PHE A 299 10.22 3.63 -20.31
CA PHE A 299 11.59 4.17 -20.25
C PHE A 299 12.48 3.58 -21.35
N ASP A 300 12.30 2.33 -21.71
CA ASP A 300 13.03 1.72 -22.84
C ASP A 300 12.76 2.46 -24.16
N LYS A 301 11.50 2.79 -24.45
CA LYS A 301 11.10 3.56 -25.64
C LYS A 301 11.63 5.01 -25.65
N MET A 302 12.05 5.55 -24.52
CA MET A 302 12.71 6.87 -24.42
C MET A 302 14.21 6.81 -24.74
N GLY A 303 14.79 5.63 -24.98
CA GLY A 303 16.21 5.44 -25.26
C GLY A 303 17.11 5.87 -24.10
N TYR A 304 18.25 6.53 -24.37
CA TYR A 304 19.19 6.93 -23.31
C TYR A 304 18.56 7.84 -22.25
N VAL A 305 17.68 8.77 -22.65
CA VAL A 305 16.97 9.64 -21.69
C VAL A 305 16.10 8.82 -20.76
N GLY A 306 15.57 7.71 -21.23
CA GLY A 306 14.80 6.78 -20.43
C GLY A 306 15.59 6.15 -19.27
N ASN A 307 16.90 5.97 -19.41
CA ASN A 307 17.74 5.52 -18.29
C ASN A 307 17.76 6.56 -17.17
N ILE A 308 17.87 7.86 -17.53
CA ILE A 308 17.87 8.95 -16.54
C ILE A 308 16.48 9.09 -15.90
N MET A 309 15.42 9.08 -16.71
CA MET A 309 14.03 9.19 -16.21
C MET A 309 13.65 7.97 -15.36
N GLY A 310 14.05 6.77 -15.78
CA GLY A 310 13.86 5.55 -15.00
C GLY A 310 14.59 5.58 -13.66
N PHE A 311 15.85 6.04 -13.66
CA PHE A 311 16.59 6.21 -12.39
C PHE A 311 15.91 7.22 -11.46
N LEU A 312 15.49 8.39 -11.96
CA LEU A 312 14.76 9.37 -11.18
C LEU A 312 13.45 8.79 -10.64
N PHE A 313 12.68 8.11 -11.51
CA PHE A 313 11.41 7.51 -11.14
C PHE A 313 11.59 6.42 -10.07
N TYR A 314 12.46 5.44 -10.27
CA TYR A 314 12.64 4.39 -9.25
C TYR A 314 13.35 4.89 -7.99
N SER A 315 14.12 5.98 -8.06
CA SER A 315 14.68 6.63 -6.86
C SER A 315 13.61 7.32 -6.03
N LEU A 316 12.66 8.02 -6.66
CA LEU A 316 11.54 8.60 -5.92
C LEU A 316 10.63 7.52 -5.33
N VAL A 317 10.39 6.42 -6.08
CA VAL A 317 9.63 5.25 -5.58
C VAL A 317 10.35 4.61 -4.39
N PHE A 318 11.68 4.49 -4.43
CA PHE A 318 12.50 3.97 -3.35
C PHE A 318 12.40 4.83 -2.07
N ILE A 319 12.46 6.14 -2.19
CA ILE A 319 12.29 7.06 -1.05
C ILE A 319 10.89 6.90 -0.45
N ALA A 320 9.86 6.87 -1.28
CA ALA A 320 8.48 6.65 -0.85
C ALA A 320 8.31 5.28 -0.17
N ALA A 321 8.89 4.23 -0.74
CA ALA A 321 8.82 2.88 -0.17
C ALA A 321 9.47 2.79 1.22
N ILE A 322 10.68 3.37 1.39
CA ILE A 322 11.37 3.37 2.68
C ILE A 322 10.62 4.21 3.71
N SER A 323 10.16 5.43 3.35
CA SER A 323 9.47 6.32 4.31
C SER A 323 8.20 5.70 4.88
N SER A 324 7.43 4.97 4.06
CA SER A 324 6.23 4.25 4.53
C SER A 324 6.60 2.99 5.30
N SER A 325 7.47 2.13 4.78
CA SER A 325 7.79 0.86 5.44
C SER A 325 8.48 1.04 6.79
N MET A 326 9.34 2.06 6.96
CA MET A 326 9.93 2.34 8.27
C MET A 326 8.90 2.81 9.30
N SER A 327 7.83 3.50 8.88
CA SER A 327 6.75 3.90 9.77
C SER A 327 5.95 2.70 10.27
N LEU A 328 5.68 1.73 9.39
CA LEU A 328 5.00 0.48 9.74
C LEU A 328 5.86 -0.38 10.69
N LEU A 329 7.16 -0.49 10.41
CA LEU A 329 8.10 -1.18 11.29
C LEU A 329 8.22 -0.49 12.66
N GLU A 330 8.06 0.85 12.69
CA GLU A 330 8.02 1.62 13.93
C GLU A 330 6.80 1.29 14.80
N VAL A 331 5.63 1.06 14.21
CA VAL A 331 4.43 0.61 14.97
C VAL A 331 4.72 -0.66 15.76
N ILE A 332 5.33 -1.65 15.09
CA ILE A 332 5.66 -2.94 15.69
C ILE A 332 6.75 -2.78 16.75
N THR A 333 7.76 -1.98 16.46
CA THR A 333 8.88 -1.72 17.36
C THR A 333 8.40 -0.99 18.62
N SER A 334 7.62 0.08 18.46
CA SER A 334 7.12 0.89 19.58
C SER A 334 6.17 0.12 20.50
N PHE A 335 5.37 -0.81 19.95
CA PHE A 335 4.56 -1.72 20.76
C PHE A 335 5.39 -2.51 21.76
N LYS A 336 6.50 -3.10 21.32
CA LYS A 336 7.39 -3.87 22.21
C LYS A 336 8.17 -2.99 23.17
N VAL A 337 8.57 -1.80 22.74
CA VAL A 337 9.21 -0.78 23.58
C VAL A 337 8.29 -0.39 24.74
N ASP A 338 7.04 -0.03 24.45
CA ASP A 338 6.06 0.36 25.47
C ASP A 338 5.76 -0.79 26.44
N GLN A 339 5.61 -2.01 25.92
CA GLN A 339 5.39 -3.21 26.76
C GLN A 339 6.54 -3.43 27.77
N ASN A 340 7.79 -3.22 27.33
CA ASN A 340 8.94 -3.32 28.21
C ASN A 340 8.96 -2.22 29.27
N VAL A 341 8.70 -0.98 28.88
CA VAL A 341 8.67 0.17 29.81
C VAL A 341 7.58 -0.04 30.88
N GLU A 342 6.40 -0.53 30.49
CA GLU A 342 5.33 -0.88 31.45
C GLU A 342 5.74 -1.98 32.43
N GLN A 343 6.61 -2.90 32.02
CA GLN A 343 7.17 -3.97 32.87
C GLN A 343 8.40 -3.54 33.67
N GLY A 344 8.79 -2.25 33.61
CA GLY A 344 10.00 -1.75 34.27
C GLY A 344 11.31 -2.22 33.63
N LYS A 345 11.28 -2.72 32.39
CA LYS A 345 12.44 -3.21 31.64
C LYS A 345 13.02 -2.11 30.75
N ALA A 346 14.27 -2.27 30.32
CA ALA A 346 14.89 -1.37 29.36
C ALA A 346 14.10 -1.35 28.03
N PRO A 347 13.95 -0.20 27.37
CA PRO A 347 13.19 -0.07 26.12
C PRO A 347 13.61 -1.05 25.02
N GLY A 348 14.91 -1.24 24.82
CA GLY A 348 15.46 -2.25 23.90
C GLY A 348 15.16 -1.99 22.42
N ARG A 349 14.92 -0.74 22.00
CA ARG A 349 14.47 -0.35 20.66
C ARG A 349 15.24 -1.02 19.52
N LYS A 350 16.59 -0.92 19.53
CA LYS A 350 17.45 -1.53 18.49
C LYS A 350 17.21 -3.03 18.34
N LYS A 351 17.14 -3.73 19.47
CA LYS A 351 16.87 -5.17 19.50
C LYS A 351 15.52 -5.50 18.87
N TYR A 352 14.47 -4.75 19.20
CA TYR A 352 13.12 -5.06 18.72
C TYR A 352 12.90 -4.63 17.28
N ALA A 353 13.53 -3.57 16.80
CA ALA A 353 13.52 -3.21 15.37
C ALA A 353 14.15 -4.32 14.52
N ILE A 354 15.32 -4.84 14.93
CA ILE A 354 15.99 -5.93 14.22
C ILE A 354 15.18 -7.23 14.32
N LEU A 355 14.70 -7.57 15.51
CA LEU A 355 13.91 -8.80 15.71
C LEU A 355 12.61 -8.78 14.86
N ALA A 356 11.89 -7.66 14.85
CA ALA A 356 10.69 -7.49 14.02
C ALA A 356 11.03 -7.63 12.54
N ALA A 357 12.11 -6.99 12.07
CA ALA A 357 12.57 -7.08 10.69
C ALA A 357 12.90 -8.54 10.28
N VAL A 358 13.59 -9.29 11.15
CA VAL A 358 13.92 -10.71 10.90
C VAL A 358 12.66 -11.57 10.86
N ILE A 359 11.72 -11.37 11.79
CA ILE A 359 10.48 -12.13 11.79
C ILE A 359 9.68 -11.84 10.51
N ILE A 360 9.51 -10.56 10.15
CA ILE A 360 8.79 -10.17 8.93
C ILE A 360 9.48 -10.74 7.69
N PHE A 361 10.81 -10.75 7.64
CA PHE A 361 11.55 -11.35 6.54
C PHE A 361 11.16 -12.80 6.28
N VAL A 362 10.98 -13.60 7.33
CA VAL A 362 10.52 -15.01 7.19
C VAL A 362 9.13 -15.05 6.54
N PHE A 363 8.22 -14.14 6.91
CA PHE A 363 6.89 -14.06 6.31
C PHE A 363 6.87 -13.40 4.92
N CYS A 364 7.96 -12.74 4.49
CA CYS A 364 8.13 -12.29 3.10
C CYS A 364 8.50 -13.44 2.15
N LEU A 365 9.08 -14.55 2.65
CA LEU A 365 9.57 -15.65 1.81
C LEU A 365 8.50 -16.23 0.87
N PRO A 366 7.23 -16.44 1.28
CA PRO A 366 6.20 -16.88 0.36
C PRO A 366 6.08 -15.96 -0.86
N ASN A 367 5.99 -14.65 -0.67
CA ASN A 367 5.95 -13.67 -1.77
C ASN A 367 7.22 -13.61 -2.64
N CYS A 368 8.37 -14.04 -2.10
CA CYS A 368 9.61 -14.10 -2.88
C CYS A 368 9.68 -15.35 -3.76
N LEU A 369 8.90 -16.37 -3.46
CA LEU A 369 9.07 -17.72 -3.99
C LEU A 369 7.88 -18.21 -4.82
N ASP A 370 6.73 -17.53 -4.78
CA ASP A 370 5.51 -17.92 -5.50
C ASP A 370 5.43 -17.40 -6.95
N GLY A 371 6.44 -16.60 -7.38
CA GLY A 371 6.50 -16.02 -8.72
C GLY A 371 5.30 -15.10 -9.04
N LEU A 372 4.77 -14.36 -8.05
CA LEU A 372 3.54 -13.57 -8.14
C LEU A 372 2.38 -14.37 -8.72
N GLY A 373 2.09 -15.51 -8.11
CA GLY A 373 0.95 -16.35 -8.44
C GLY A 373 1.20 -17.40 -9.51
N ALA A 374 2.41 -17.51 -10.05
CA ALA A 374 2.73 -18.57 -11.00
C ALA A 374 2.53 -19.97 -10.38
N GLY A 375 2.70 -20.11 -9.05
CA GLY A 375 2.59 -21.36 -8.34
C GLY A 375 3.58 -22.41 -8.83
N THR A 376 3.55 -23.61 -8.25
CA THR A 376 4.45 -24.70 -8.64
C THR A 376 4.20 -25.17 -10.06
N ASN A 377 2.95 -25.18 -10.53
CA ASN A 377 2.58 -25.54 -11.91
C ASN A 377 3.08 -24.52 -12.95
N GLY A 378 3.26 -23.25 -12.56
CA GLY A 378 3.88 -22.21 -13.39
C GLY A 378 5.40 -22.15 -13.27
N GLY A 379 6.03 -23.05 -12.50
CA GLY A 379 7.48 -23.12 -12.31
C GLY A 379 8.02 -22.31 -11.14
N ALA A 380 7.16 -21.75 -10.28
CA ALA A 380 7.58 -21.10 -9.03
C ALA A 380 8.10 -22.12 -8.00
N THR A 381 8.88 -21.64 -7.04
CA THR A 381 9.52 -22.49 -6.01
C THR A 381 8.51 -23.04 -5.02
N ILE A 382 7.44 -22.29 -4.72
CA ILE A 382 6.36 -22.70 -3.81
C ILE A 382 5.00 -22.45 -4.44
N GLY A 383 3.97 -23.16 -3.93
CA GLY A 383 2.57 -22.93 -4.30
C GLY A 383 2.05 -21.58 -3.78
N ASN A 384 1.06 -21.05 -4.50
CA ASN A 384 0.29 -19.89 -4.07
C ASN A 384 -0.72 -20.28 -2.95
N PRO A 385 -1.42 -19.33 -2.32
CA PRO A 385 -2.41 -19.65 -1.28
C PRO A 385 -3.52 -20.61 -1.74
N ALA A 386 -3.95 -20.55 -3.02
CA ALA A 386 -4.96 -21.47 -3.55
C ALA A 386 -4.45 -22.92 -3.62
N ASP A 387 -3.18 -23.11 -3.99
CA ASP A 387 -2.52 -24.42 -3.98
C ASP A 387 -2.53 -25.02 -2.56
N ILE A 388 -2.15 -24.20 -1.56
CA ILE A 388 -2.01 -24.66 -0.17
C ILE A 388 -3.37 -24.92 0.48
N LEU A 389 -4.38 -24.11 0.17
CA LEU A 389 -5.73 -24.24 0.72
C LEU A 389 -6.56 -25.29 -0.02
N GLY A 390 -6.06 -25.91 -1.10
CA GLY A 390 -6.79 -26.87 -1.91
C GLY A 390 -7.98 -26.27 -2.66
N MET A 391 -7.98 -24.95 -2.91
CA MET A 391 -9.05 -24.19 -3.57
C MET A 391 -8.71 -23.86 -5.03
N HIS A 392 -8.12 -24.79 -5.74
CA HIS A 392 -7.38 -24.46 -6.96
C HIS A 392 -8.08 -24.94 -8.22
N TRP A 393 -8.50 -26.18 -8.24
CA TRP A 393 -9.03 -26.84 -9.42
C TRP A 393 -10.37 -27.51 -9.15
N ALA A 394 -11.34 -27.27 -10.01
CA ALA A 394 -12.59 -28.02 -10.04
C ALA A 394 -12.71 -28.69 -11.42
N GLU A 395 -13.21 -29.93 -11.45
CA GLU A 395 -13.62 -30.54 -12.72
C GLU A 395 -14.75 -29.71 -13.34
N ALA A 396 -14.67 -29.46 -14.64
CA ALA A 396 -15.65 -28.69 -15.39
C ALA A 396 -17.02 -29.40 -15.48
N GLY A 397 -17.10 -30.65 -14.99
CA GLY A 397 -18.27 -31.50 -15.11
C GLY A 397 -18.52 -32.00 -16.54
N ASP A 398 -19.74 -32.47 -16.78
CA ASP A 398 -20.14 -32.94 -18.11
C ASP A 398 -20.40 -31.76 -19.05
N ILE A 399 -19.33 -31.29 -19.71
CA ILE A 399 -19.42 -30.24 -20.74
C ILE A 399 -19.43 -30.90 -22.12
N THR A 400 -20.11 -30.30 -23.09
CA THR A 400 -20.17 -30.72 -24.48
C THR A 400 -19.46 -29.74 -25.42
N GLU A 401 -19.11 -28.56 -24.92
CA GLU A 401 -18.37 -27.52 -25.63
C GLU A 401 -17.72 -26.56 -24.63
N PHE A 402 -16.73 -25.80 -25.05
CA PHE A 402 -16.12 -24.77 -24.24
C PHE A 402 -17.00 -23.50 -24.20
N ALA A 403 -17.26 -23.00 -23.01
CA ALA A 403 -17.98 -21.73 -22.85
C ALA A 403 -17.08 -20.54 -23.22
N GLU A 404 -17.64 -19.60 -23.97
CA GLU A 404 -16.92 -18.37 -24.38
C GLU A 404 -16.42 -17.59 -23.15
N GLY A 405 -15.16 -17.18 -23.18
CA GLY A 405 -14.54 -16.40 -22.09
C GLY A 405 -14.14 -17.22 -20.88
N THR A 406 -14.23 -18.56 -20.93
CA THR A 406 -13.84 -19.47 -19.83
C THR A 406 -12.53 -20.16 -20.17
N ASP A 407 -11.55 -20.09 -19.27
CA ASP A 407 -10.28 -20.77 -19.40
C ASP A 407 -10.40 -22.23 -18.89
N TYR A 408 -10.12 -23.18 -19.77
CA TYR A 408 -10.09 -24.60 -19.44
C TYR A 408 -8.66 -25.13 -19.37
N TYR A 409 -8.46 -26.17 -18.57
CA TYR A 409 -7.17 -26.78 -18.31
C TYR A 409 -7.28 -28.31 -18.41
N VAL A 410 -6.19 -28.96 -18.84
CA VAL A 410 -6.04 -30.40 -18.82
C VAL A 410 -4.93 -30.77 -17.85
N LYS A 411 -5.15 -31.82 -17.07
CA LYS A 411 -4.16 -32.33 -16.11
C LYS A 411 -3.26 -33.35 -16.82
N GLY A 412 -1.95 -33.06 -16.93
CA GLY A 412 -0.96 -33.97 -17.43
C GLY A 412 -0.68 -35.17 -16.50
N ASP A 413 0.00 -36.19 -17.00
CA ASP A 413 0.43 -37.38 -16.23
C ASP A 413 1.41 -37.00 -15.09
N ASP A 414 2.09 -35.86 -15.21
CA ASP A 414 2.96 -35.27 -14.21
C ASP A 414 2.19 -34.52 -13.10
N GLY A 415 0.85 -34.48 -13.23
CA GLY A 415 -0.04 -33.76 -12.30
C GLY A 415 -0.12 -32.25 -12.55
N ILE A 416 0.53 -31.74 -13.60
CA ILE A 416 0.51 -30.32 -13.95
C ILE A 416 -0.75 -30.00 -14.77
N TYR A 417 -1.38 -28.86 -14.43
CA TYR A 417 -2.54 -28.35 -15.16
C TYR A 417 -2.09 -27.36 -16.23
N THR A 418 -2.30 -27.73 -17.49
CA THR A 418 -1.92 -26.92 -18.66
C THR A 418 -3.15 -26.24 -19.22
N LYS A 419 -3.09 -24.91 -19.39
CA LYS A 419 -4.15 -24.14 -20.01
C LYS A 419 -4.26 -24.50 -21.49
N LEU A 420 -5.48 -24.75 -21.94
CA LEU A 420 -5.76 -24.97 -23.35
C LEU A 420 -5.60 -23.69 -24.16
N ALA A 421 -5.13 -23.82 -25.38
CA ALA A 421 -5.09 -22.71 -26.32
C ALA A 421 -6.51 -22.29 -26.72
N ALA A 422 -6.70 -21.01 -27.06
CA ALA A 422 -8.03 -20.47 -27.39
C ALA A 422 -8.66 -21.11 -28.65
N ASP A 423 -7.86 -21.75 -29.49
CA ASP A 423 -8.26 -22.41 -30.72
C ASP A 423 -8.26 -23.96 -30.60
N GLU A 424 -8.04 -24.48 -29.39
CA GLU A 424 -8.02 -25.92 -29.15
C GLU A 424 -9.45 -26.50 -29.21
N ALA A 425 -9.59 -27.62 -29.92
CA ALA A 425 -10.88 -28.25 -30.10
C ALA A 425 -11.29 -29.05 -28.85
N PHE A 426 -12.57 -29.04 -28.52
CA PHE A 426 -13.13 -29.90 -27.48
C PHE A 426 -13.00 -31.38 -27.87
N VAL A 427 -12.52 -32.20 -26.93
CA VAL A 427 -12.38 -33.67 -27.12
C VAL A 427 -13.35 -34.36 -26.16
N GLU A 428 -14.31 -35.10 -26.71
CA GLU A 428 -15.29 -35.85 -25.91
C GLU A 428 -14.63 -36.96 -25.11
N GLY A 429 -14.91 -37.04 -23.81
CA GLY A 429 -14.34 -38.05 -22.90
C GLY A 429 -13.06 -37.60 -22.19
N GLU A 430 -12.52 -36.43 -22.49
CA GLU A 430 -11.40 -35.83 -21.75
C GLU A 430 -11.92 -35.06 -20.53
N THR A 431 -11.19 -35.15 -19.40
CA THR A 431 -11.56 -34.40 -18.18
C THR A 431 -10.94 -33.03 -18.21
N TYR A 432 -11.78 -32.00 -18.22
CA TYR A 432 -11.37 -30.60 -18.18
C TYR A 432 -11.51 -30.02 -16.78
N TYR A 433 -10.65 -29.07 -16.47
CA TYR A 433 -10.59 -28.42 -15.17
C TYR A 433 -10.75 -26.90 -15.33
N LEU A 434 -11.37 -26.30 -14.33
CA LEU A 434 -11.50 -24.85 -14.17
C LEU A 434 -10.58 -24.41 -13.04
N ASN A 435 -9.87 -23.29 -13.25
CA ASN A 435 -9.13 -22.66 -12.18
C ASN A 435 -10.12 -21.90 -11.28
N THR A 436 -10.30 -22.35 -10.06
CA THR A 436 -11.20 -21.78 -9.06
C THR A 436 -10.49 -20.81 -8.12
N ALA A 437 -9.17 -20.60 -8.32
CA ALA A 437 -8.45 -19.58 -7.58
C ALA A 437 -9.07 -18.21 -7.85
N LYS A 438 -9.36 -17.47 -6.77
CA LYS A 438 -9.85 -16.09 -6.83
C LYS A 438 -8.65 -15.14 -6.77
N THR A 439 -8.84 -13.89 -7.14
CA THR A 439 -7.78 -12.88 -7.13
C THR A 439 -7.03 -12.82 -5.79
N TRP A 440 -7.74 -12.93 -4.66
CA TRP A 440 -7.17 -12.83 -3.32
C TRP A 440 -6.33 -14.04 -2.89
N ASN A 441 -6.47 -15.20 -3.51
CA ASN A 441 -5.71 -16.42 -3.19
C ASN A 441 -4.83 -16.90 -4.34
N GLY A 442 -4.79 -16.13 -5.43
CA GLY A 442 -3.97 -16.41 -6.60
C GLY A 442 -2.47 -16.18 -6.36
N ASP A 443 -2.12 -15.28 -5.46
CA ASP A 443 -0.75 -15.05 -5.01
C ASP A 443 -0.69 -14.65 -3.53
N TRP A 444 0.52 -14.68 -2.94
CA TRP A 444 0.72 -14.30 -1.54
C TRP A 444 0.60 -12.81 -1.31
N LEU A 445 0.87 -11.97 -2.31
CA LEU A 445 0.70 -10.53 -2.23
C LEU A 445 -0.77 -10.17 -2.04
N ASP A 446 -1.63 -10.65 -2.94
CA ASP A 446 -3.07 -10.38 -2.90
C ASP A 446 -3.74 -11.00 -1.66
N PHE A 447 -3.23 -12.16 -1.19
CA PHE A 447 -3.70 -12.77 0.06
C PHE A 447 -3.42 -11.88 1.29
N TYR A 448 -2.21 -11.35 1.43
CA TYR A 448 -1.90 -10.42 2.51
C TYR A 448 -2.62 -9.09 2.36
N ASP A 449 -2.81 -8.61 1.12
CA ASP A 449 -3.55 -7.39 0.83
C ASP A 449 -5.03 -7.53 1.18
N MET A 450 -5.67 -8.64 0.82
CA MET A 450 -7.05 -8.96 1.22
C MET A 450 -7.22 -8.91 2.74
N LEU A 451 -6.31 -9.53 3.50
CA LEU A 451 -6.39 -9.52 4.96
C LEU A 451 -6.22 -8.12 5.54
N SER A 452 -5.25 -7.35 5.04
CA SER A 452 -4.91 -6.03 5.57
C SER A 452 -5.80 -4.92 5.03
N GLU A 453 -5.67 -4.59 3.73
CA GLU A 453 -6.41 -3.49 3.08
C GLU A 453 -7.88 -3.83 2.90
N GLY A 454 -8.18 -5.09 2.52
CA GLY A 454 -9.54 -5.51 2.23
C GLY A 454 -10.43 -5.60 3.46
N ILE A 455 -9.91 -6.09 4.59
CA ILE A 455 -10.74 -6.41 5.77
C ILE A 455 -10.32 -5.60 7.00
N MET A 456 -9.07 -5.70 7.44
CA MET A 456 -8.68 -5.21 8.77
C MET A 456 -8.63 -3.69 8.88
N MET A 457 -8.14 -2.98 7.85
CA MET A 457 -8.09 -1.51 7.89
C MET A 457 -9.46 -0.86 7.91
N PRO A 458 -10.42 -1.22 7.01
CA PRO A 458 -11.78 -0.67 7.07
C PRO A 458 -12.49 -1.01 8.39
N LEU A 459 -12.31 -2.23 8.92
CA LEU A 459 -12.85 -2.64 10.21
C LEU A 459 -12.28 -1.79 11.35
N GLY A 460 -10.97 -1.56 11.38
CA GLY A 460 -10.30 -0.73 12.38
C GLY A 460 -10.80 0.70 12.38
N ALA A 461 -10.90 1.32 11.20
CA ALA A 461 -11.40 2.68 11.05
C ALA A 461 -12.88 2.80 11.43
N MET A 462 -13.71 1.81 11.04
CA MET A 462 -15.12 1.76 11.41
C MET A 462 -15.32 1.74 12.93
N VAL A 463 -14.64 0.81 13.61
CA VAL A 463 -14.78 0.65 15.06
C VAL A 463 -14.18 1.83 15.82
N MET A 464 -13.05 2.39 15.37
CA MET A 464 -12.47 3.59 15.97
C MET A 464 -13.42 4.79 15.83
N ALA A 465 -13.98 5.02 14.65
CA ALA A 465 -14.92 6.12 14.43
C ALA A 465 -16.18 5.95 15.29
N PHE A 466 -16.71 4.72 15.36
CA PHE A 466 -17.84 4.40 16.26
C PHE A 466 -17.49 4.68 17.72
N ALA A 467 -16.32 4.27 18.19
CA ALA A 467 -15.87 4.52 19.56
C ALA A 467 -15.75 6.02 19.87
N ILE A 468 -15.18 6.82 18.96
CA ILE A 468 -15.09 8.28 19.11
C ILE A 468 -16.49 8.91 19.04
N GLY A 469 -17.33 8.51 18.12
CA GLY A 469 -18.65 9.12 17.91
C GLY A 469 -19.65 8.85 19.03
N TRP A 470 -19.66 7.64 19.59
CA TRP A 470 -20.72 7.17 20.48
C TRP A 470 -20.27 6.87 21.91
N ILE A 471 -19.02 6.40 22.12
CA ILE A 471 -18.55 5.90 23.41
C ILE A 471 -17.68 6.94 24.11
N TRP A 472 -16.57 7.35 23.47
CA TRP A 472 -15.63 8.34 24.05
C TRP A 472 -16.09 9.78 23.83
N LYS A 473 -17.04 9.99 22.93
CA LYS A 473 -17.56 11.26 22.44
C LYS A 473 -16.49 12.12 21.76
N ILE A 474 -16.91 12.91 20.79
CA ILE A 474 -16.03 13.80 20.02
C ILE A 474 -15.25 14.77 20.92
N ASP A 475 -15.79 15.10 22.11
CA ASP A 475 -15.16 16.00 23.06
C ASP A 475 -13.75 15.52 23.43
N MET A 476 -13.50 14.22 23.49
CA MET A 476 -12.17 13.65 23.71
C MET A 476 -11.15 14.11 22.64
N VAL A 477 -11.57 14.19 21.38
CA VAL A 477 -10.73 14.65 20.26
C VAL A 477 -10.60 16.16 20.29
N VAL A 478 -11.71 16.88 20.55
CA VAL A 478 -11.74 18.36 20.63
C VAL A 478 -10.82 18.85 21.73
N GLU A 479 -10.97 18.32 22.95
CA GLU A 479 -10.12 18.68 24.11
C GLU A 479 -8.64 18.47 23.81
N GLU A 480 -8.29 17.36 23.14
CA GLU A 480 -6.91 17.08 22.80
C GLU A 480 -6.41 18.05 21.72
N CYS A 481 -7.23 18.37 20.71
CA CYS A 481 -6.87 19.30 19.64
C CYS A 481 -6.74 20.75 20.12
N GLU A 482 -7.52 21.16 21.13
CA GLU A 482 -7.52 22.53 21.68
C GLU A 482 -6.43 22.77 22.73
N GLN A 483 -5.67 21.74 23.10
CA GLN A 483 -4.52 21.94 23.98
C GLN A 483 -3.55 22.97 23.41
N SER A 484 -2.90 23.71 24.31
CA SER A 484 -1.92 24.76 23.97
C SER A 484 -2.49 25.93 23.17
N GLY A 485 -3.80 26.21 23.32
CA GLY A 485 -4.45 27.41 22.76
C GLY A 485 -4.87 27.26 21.28
N HIS A 486 -4.82 26.08 20.73
CA HIS A 486 -5.38 25.81 19.39
C HIS A 486 -6.91 25.81 19.45
N LYS A 487 -7.55 26.23 18.34
CA LYS A 487 -9.01 26.16 18.18
C LYS A 487 -9.36 24.98 17.25
N PHE A 488 -10.27 24.11 17.70
CA PHE A 488 -10.82 23.05 16.86
C PHE A 488 -11.96 23.61 15.98
N TRP A 489 -11.79 23.53 14.68
CA TRP A 489 -12.81 23.96 13.73
C TRP A 489 -13.61 22.77 13.19
N GLY A 490 -14.87 23.01 12.82
CA GLY A 490 -15.70 21.98 12.19
C GLY A 490 -16.17 20.86 13.13
N LYS A 491 -16.32 21.11 14.45
CA LYS A 491 -16.80 20.09 15.42
C LYS A 491 -18.06 19.36 14.94
N GLY A 492 -19.04 20.07 14.35
CA GLY A 492 -20.25 19.48 13.81
C GLY A 492 -19.96 18.50 12.65
N PHE A 493 -19.09 18.90 11.71
CA PHE A 493 -18.65 18.07 10.60
C PHE A 493 -17.99 16.78 11.10
N PHE A 494 -16.98 16.87 11.95
CA PHE A 494 -16.29 15.70 12.50
C PHE A 494 -17.22 14.80 13.32
N ASN A 495 -18.18 15.37 14.07
CA ASN A 495 -19.16 14.60 14.82
C ASN A 495 -20.05 13.75 13.90
N ILE A 496 -20.48 14.31 12.76
CA ILE A 496 -21.24 13.58 11.75
C ILE A 496 -20.37 12.50 11.10
N CYS A 497 -19.12 12.83 10.77
CA CYS A 497 -18.17 11.85 10.20
C CYS A 497 -17.96 10.66 11.14
N TYR A 498 -17.67 10.88 12.43
CA TYR A 498 -17.45 9.78 13.37
C TYR A 498 -18.72 8.99 13.71
N LYS A 499 -19.87 9.64 13.79
CA LYS A 499 -21.10 8.94 14.18
C LYS A 499 -21.73 8.15 13.03
N PHE A 500 -21.67 8.68 11.83
CA PHE A 500 -22.47 8.16 10.73
C PHE A 500 -21.64 7.88 9.47
N ILE A 501 -20.94 8.88 8.91
CA ILE A 501 -20.33 8.75 7.58
C ILE A 501 -19.27 7.65 7.57
N THR A 502 -18.31 7.69 8.49
CA THR A 502 -17.23 6.70 8.54
C THR A 502 -17.75 5.30 8.92
N PRO A 503 -18.53 5.10 10.00
CA PRO A 503 -19.02 3.75 10.33
C PRO A 503 -19.91 3.14 9.24
N ILE A 504 -20.84 3.89 8.67
CA ILE A 504 -21.75 3.40 7.63
C ILE A 504 -20.96 3.16 6.33
N GLY A 505 -20.15 4.12 5.89
CA GLY A 505 -19.35 3.99 4.68
C GLY A 505 -18.41 2.78 4.75
N MET A 506 -17.77 2.56 5.91
CA MET A 506 -16.89 1.40 6.09
C MET A 506 -17.62 0.08 6.19
N ALA A 507 -18.84 0.07 6.72
CA ALA A 507 -19.69 -1.13 6.68
C ALA A 507 -20.04 -1.52 5.23
N PHE A 508 -20.36 -0.54 4.36
CA PHE A 508 -20.56 -0.80 2.93
C PHE A 508 -19.29 -1.27 2.22
N VAL A 509 -18.14 -0.69 2.53
CA VAL A 509 -16.85 -1.12 1.95
C VAL A 509 -16.55 -2.55 2.38
N LEU A 510 -16.68 -2.89 3.66
CA LEU A 510 -16.48 -4.25 4.18
C LEU A 510 -17.44 -5.25 3.52
N TYR A 511 -18.72 -4.88 3.39
CA TYR A 511 -19.69 -5.72 2.70
C TYR A 511 -19.27 -5.99 1.25
N ALA A 512 -18.90 -4.94 0.50
CA ALA A 512 -18.46 -5.06 -0.89
C ALA A 512 -17.17 -5.88 -1.02
N GLN A 513 -16.22 -5.77 -0.07
CA GLN A 513 -14.99 -6.56 -0.05
C GLN A 513 -15.30 -8.04 0.24
N ILE A 514 -16.06 -8.32 1.30
CA ILE A 514 -16.40 -9.70 1.69
C ILE A 514 -17.16 -10.40 0.56
N THR A 515 -18.16 -9.74 -0.05
CA THR A 515 -18.90 -10.32 -1.18
C THR A 515 -18.01 -10.52 -2.41
N SER A 516 -17.02 -9.66 -2.64
CA SER A 516 -16.06 -9.82 -3.75
C SER A 516 -15.11 -11.00 -3.52
N TYR A 517 -14.73 -11.28 -2.27
CA TYR A 517 -13.77 -12.33 -1.95
C TYR A 517 -14.44 -13.70 -1.79
N PHE A 518 -15.63 -13.76 -1.17
CA PHE A 518 -16.24 -15.00 -0.71
C PHE A 518 -17.65 -15.25 -1.30
N GLY A 519 -18.19 -14.29 -2.07
CA GLY A 519 -19.51 -14.37 -2.70
C GLY A 519 -19.54 -15.13 -4.02
#